data_13134d8c2f4eb89da5d949342e5d5b4c
#
_entry.id   13134d8c2f4eb89da5d949342e5d5b4c
#
_cell.length_a   1.000
_cell.length_b   1.000
_cell.length_c   1.000
_cell.angle_alpha   90.00
_cell.angle_beta   90.00
_cell.angle_gamma   90.00
#
_symmetry.space_group_name_H-M   'P 1'
#
loop_
_entity.id
_entity.type
_entity.pdbx_description
1 polymer ?
#
loop_
_entity_poly.entity_id
_entity_poly.type
_entity_poly.pdbx_seq_one_letter_code
_entity_poly.pdbx_strand_id
1 'polypeptide(L)'
;MNANYVVNVDCAVARDDEYLFIERAASEGHAAGQLAFPGGKLEAPPDGTDAIAATARREVREETGVDVRAVQYVASGTFESDTGHRVLNVVVTGAYDGGEAHPREPEEVGAVHWLGSGKLRARDPPGFLLGYLDAVEAVRSGE
;
A
#
# COMPACT_ATOMS: atom_id res chain seq x y z
N MET A 1 17.08 -8.50 -25.41
CA MET A 1 16.35 -9.08 -24.25
C MET A 1 15.53 -8.01 -23.56
N ASN A 2 14.26 -8.27 -23.37
CA ASN A 2 13.37 -7.31 -22.73
C ASN A 2 13.08 -7.73 -21.31
N ALA A 3 13.27 -6.81 -20.36
CA ALA A 3 12.87 -7.00 -18.99
C ALA A 3 11.58 -6.21 -18.75
N ASN A 4 10.48 -6.90 -18.66
CA ASN A 4 9.19 -6.27 -18.39
C ASN A 4 8.83 -6.42 -16.91
N TYR A 5 8.46 -5.33 -16.29
CA TYR A 5 8.04 -5.32 -14.89
C TYR A 5 6.60 -4.85 -14.77
N VAL A 6 5.85 -5.54 -13.94
CA VAL A 6 4.59 -5.01 -13.44
C VAL A 6 4.95 -4.04 -12.32
N VAL A 7 4.39 -2.85 -12.34
CA VAL A 7 4.61 -1.86 -11.29
C VAL A 7 3.43 -1.90 -10.33
N ASN A 8 3.73 -2.13 -9.05
CA ASN A 8 2.75 -2.08 -7.98
C ASN A 8 3.06 -0.89 -7.08
N VAL A 9 2.04 -0.18 -6.63
CA VAL A 9 2.21 0.98 -5.75
C VAL A 9 1.46 0.72 -4.45
N ASP A 10 2.17 0.73 -3.34
CA ASP A 10 1.60 0.62 -2.00
C ASP A 10 1.68 1.99 -1.33
N CYS A 11 0.63 2.37 -0.63
CA CYS A 11 0.55 3.68 0.00
C CYS A 11 0.33 3.58 1.51
N ALA A 12 1.27 4.08 2.29
CA ALA A 12 1.12 4.23 3.73
C ALA A 12 0.41 5.57 4.00
N VAL A 13 -0.87 5.49 4.30
CA VAL A 13 -1.66 6.68 4.65
C VAL A 13 -1.51 6.94 6.14
N ALA A 14 -1.00 8.12 6.49
CA ALA A 14 -0.74 8.49 7.87
C ALA A 14 -1.84 9.41 8.40
N ARG A 15 -2.33 9.10 9.59
CA ARG A 15 -3.25 9.94 10.35
C ARG A 15 -2.77 9.94 11.80
N ASP A 16 -2.21 11.05 12.24
CA ASP A 16 -1.56 11.17 13.56
C ASP A 16 -0.46 10.10 13.68
N ASP A 17 -0.53 9.22 14.68
CA ASP A 17 0.45 8.18 14.91
C ASP A 17 0.06 6.83 14.30
N GLU A 18 -0.99 6.81 13.49
CA GLU A 18 -1.50 5.58 12.91
C GLU A 18 -1.37 5.57 11.40
N TYR A 19 -1.35 4.36 10.84
CA TYR A 19 -1.34 4.11 9.40
C TYR A 19 -2.51 3.24 9.01
N LEU A 20 -2.94 3.38 7.78
CA LEU A 20 -4.05 2.61 7.23
C LEU A 20 -3.53 1.30 6.67
N PHE A 21 -4.10 0.19 7.11
CA PHE A 21 -3.79 -1.15 6.61
C PHE A 21 -5.05 -1.83 6.13
N ILE A 22 -4.90 -2.67 5.12
CA ILE A 22 -5.95 -3.58 4.70
C ILE A 22 -5.62 -4.98 5.20
N GLU A 23 -6.65 -5.76 5.44
CA GLU A 23 -6.53 -7.18 5.72
C GLU A 23 -7.08 -7.91 4.52
N ARG A 24 -6.28 -8.78 3.91
CA ARG A 24 -6.67 -9.48 2.70
C ARG A 24 -7.85 -10.40 2.97
N ALA A 25 -8.80 -10.43 2.02
CA ALA A 25 -10.02 -11.21 2.16
C ALA A 25 -9.73 -12.72 2.13
N ALA A 26 -10.67 -13.50 2.65
CA ALA A 26 -10.57 -14.97 2.67
C ALA A 26 -10.41 -15.56 1.27
N SER A 27 -10.95 -14.90 0.25
CA SER A 27 -10.84 -15.35 -1.16
C SER A 27 -9.42 -15.20 -1.73
N GLU A 28 -8.50 -14.54 -1.02
CA GLU A 28 -7.11 -14.34 -1.49
C GLU A 28 -6.21 -15.55 -1.22
N GLY A 29 -6.77 -16.67 -0.87
CA GLY A 29 -6.03 -17.91 -0.70
C GLY A 29 -5.02 -17.86 0.44
N HIS A 30 -3.76 -18.21 0.16
CA HIS A 30 -2.73 -18.27 1.21
C HIS A 30 -2.38 -16.89 1.79
N ALA A 31 -2.76 -15.82 1.12
CA ALA A 31 -2.56 -14.47 1.64
C ALA A 31 -3.73 -13.97 2.49
N ALA A 32 -4.77 -14.80 2.67
CA ALA A 32 -5.95 -14.42 3.46
C ALA A 32 -5.57 -14.02 4.88
N GLY A 33 -6.12 -12.90 5.33
CA GLY A 33 -5.87 -12.39 6.68
C GLY A 33 -4.57 -11.62 6.84
N GLN A 34 -3.72 -11.58 5.83
CA GLN A 34 -2.48 -10.80 5.92
C GLN A 34 -2.77 -9.31 5.86
N LEU A 35 -2.05 -8.55 6.68
CA LEU A 35 -2.07 -7.10 6.63
C LEU A 35 -1.14 -6.58 5.55
N ALA A 36 -1.55 -5.50 4.89
CA ALA A 36 -0.78 -4.83 3.86
C ALA A 36 -1.16 -3.37 3.82
N PHE A 37 -0.30 -2.54 3.23
CA PHE A 37 -0.72 -1.20 2.86
C PHE A 37 -1.72 -1.31 1.70
N PRO A 38 -2.72 -0.42 1.63
CA PRO A 38 -3.56 -0.38 0.43
C PRO A 38 -2.71 -0.03 -0.79
N GLY A 39 -3.04 -0.60 -1.93
CA GLY A 39 -2.27 -0.38 -3.16
C GLY A 39 -2.74 -1.25 -4.30
N GLY A 40 -2.06 -1.13 -5.42
CA GLY A 40 -2.38 -1.92 -6.60
C GLY A 40 -1.50 -1.58 -7.78
N LYS A 41 -1.83 -2.18 -8.91
CA LYS A 41 -1.04 -2.04 -10.12
C LYS A 41 -1.16 -0.67 -10.75
N LEU A 42 -0.03 -0.20 -11.27
CA LEU A 42 0.00 1.01 -12.08
C LEU A 42 -0.75 0.75 -13.39
N GLU A 43 -1.78 1.54 -13.66
CA GLU A 43 -2.59 1.46 -14.86
C GLU A 43 -2.78 2.87 -15.43
N ALA A 44 -1.68 3.62 -15.56
CA ALA A 44 -1.74 4.98 -16.05
C ALA A 44 -1.81 5.00 -17.58
N PRO A 45 -2.45 6.03 -18.18
CA PRO A 45 -2.38 6.21 -19.63
C PRO A 45 -0.94 6.53 -20.05
N PRO A 46 -0.56 6.25 -21.32
CA PRO A 46 0.83 6.44 -21.77
C PRO A 46 1.40 7.83 -21.60
N ASP A 47 0.55 8.84 -21.59
CA ASP A 47 0.94 10.25 -21.47
C ASP A 47 0.59 10.83 -20.08
N GLY A 48 0.30 9.98 -19.12
CA GLY A 48 -0.03 10.43 -17.77
C GLY A 48 1.17 10.99 -17.02
N THR A 49 0.90 11.98 -16.16
CA THR A 49 1.91 12.55 -15.26
C THR A 49 1.56 12.20 -13.82
N ASP A 50 2.57 12.26 -12.95
CA ASP A 50 2.42 11.89 -11.54
C ASP A 50 1.76 10.52 -11.38
N ALA A 51 2.14 9.59 -12.25
CA ALA A 51 1.46 8.30 -12.36
C ALA A 51 1.47 7.49 -11.07
N ILE A 52 2.56 7.53 -10.32
CA ILE A 52 2.67 6.81 -9.06
C ILE A 52 1.72 7.40 -8.01
N ALA A 53 1.73 8.72 -7.84
CA ALA A 53 0.85 9.38 -6.87
C ALA A 53 -0.62 9.21 -7.24
N ALA A 54 -0.94 9.30 -8.53
CA ALA A 54 -2.32 9.10 -9.01
C ALA A 54 -2.79 7.67 -8.75
N THR A 55 -1.92 6.68 -8.98
CA THR A 55 -2.22 5.28 -8.69
C THR A 55 -2.47 5.06 -7.19
N ALA A 56 -1.61 5.64 -6.34
CA ALA A 56 -1.76 5.54 -4.90
C ALA A 56 -3.12 6.09 -4.45
N ARG A 57 -3.47 7.29 -4.89
CA ARG A 57 -4.75 7.91 -4.53
C ARG A 57 -5.94 7.09 -4.98
N ARG A 58 -5.89 6.60 -6.22
CA ARG A 58 -6.97 5.79 -6.80
C ARG A 58 -7.16 4.50 -6.01
N GLU A 59 -6.08 3.76 -5.77
CA GLU A 59 -6.16 2.47 -5.09
C GLU A 59 -6.60 2.60 -3.64
N VAL A 60 -6.09 3.60 -2.92
CA VAL A 60 -6.53 3.85 -1.55
C VAL A 60 -8.03 4.11 -1.51
N ARG A 61 -8.52 4.95 -2.42
CA ARG A 61 -9.96 5.25 -2.48
C ARG A 61 -10.79 4.04 -2.85
N GLU A 62 -10.35 3.27 -3.86
CA GLU A 62 -11.08 2.09 -4.30
C GLU A 62 -11.17 1.02 -3.22
N GLU A 63 -10.09 0.79 -2.50
CA GLU A 63 -10.05 -0.26 -1.49
C GLU A 63 -10.61 0.15 -0.14
N THR A 64 -10.45 1.41 0.25
CA THR A 64 -10.74 1.84 1.63
C THR A 64 -11.69 3.01 1.77
N GLY A 65 -11.99 3.73 0.70
CA GLY A 65 -12.81 4.93 0.77
C GLY A 65 -12.13 6.17 1.32
N VAL A 66 -10.83 6.09 1.58
CA VAL A 66 -10.05 7.18 2.16
C VAL A 66 -9.37 8.01 1.06
N ASP A 67 -9.34 9.32 1.26
CA ASP A 67 -8.57 10.24 0.40
C ASP A 67 -7.22 10.53 1.04
N VAL A 68 -6.20 10.67 0.19
CA VAL A 68 -4.83 10.90 0.62
C VAL A 68 -4.23 12.09 -0.15
N ARG A 69 -3.42 12.88 0.53
CA ARG A 69 -2.73 14.04 -0.07
C ARG A 69 -1.24 14.00 0.23
N ALA A 70 -0.50 14.88 -0.45
CA ALA A 70 0.93 15.05 -0.24
C ALA A 70 1.71 13.73 -0.34
N VAL A 71 1.41 12.97 -1.38
CA VAL A 71 2.04 11.66 -1.63
C VAL A 71 3.51 11.86 -1.98
N GLN A 72 4.39 11.14 -1.29
CA GLN A 72 5.83 11.20 -1.55
C GLN A 72 6.43 9.81 -1.57
N TYR A 73 7.50 9.66 -2.34
CA TYR A 73 8.24 8.40 -2.47
C TYR A 73 8.91 8.03 -1.15
N VAL A 74 8.92 6.73 -0.83
CA VAL A 74 9.59 6.20 0.35
C VAL A 74 10.68 5.21 -0.05
N ALA A 75 10.30 4.14 -0.73
CA ALA A 75 11.22 3.05 -1.02
C ALA A 75 10.69 2.22 -2.19
N SER A 76 11.54 1.35 -2.73
CA SER A 76 11.10 0.39 -3.73
C SER A 76 11.90 -0.89 -3.62
N GLY A 77 11.35 -1.95 -4.15
CA GLY A 77 12.01 -3.24 -4.21
C GLY A 77 11.47 -4.05 -5.39
N THR A 78 12.20 -5.07 -5.75
CA THR A 78 11.77 -5.96 -6.83
C THR A 78 11.65 -7.39 -6.31
N PHE A 79 10.71 -8.12 -6.89
CA PHE A 79 10.55 -9.53 -6.58
C PHE A 79 9.90 -10.24 -7.77
N GLU A 80 9.92 -11.56 -7.72
CA GLU A 80 9.20 -12.38 -8.70
C GLU A 80 7.95 -12.93 -8.04
N SER A 81 6.80 -12.75 -8.70
CA SER A 81 5.52 -13.23 -8.18
C SER A 81 5.40 -14.75 -8.36
N ASP A 82 4.39 -15.34 -7.72
CA ASP A 82 4.08 -16.78 -7.84
C ASP A 82 3.84 -17.20 -9.28
N THR A 83 3.39 -16.28 -10.13
CA THR A 83 3.11 -16.54 -11.53
C THR A 83 4.31 -16.25 -12.45
N GLY A 84 5.47 -15.97 -11.87
CA GLY A 84 6.69 -15.72 -12.62
C GLY A 84 6.84 -14.32 -13.18
N HIS A 85 5.98 -13.38 -12.79
CA HIS A 85 6.10 -11.98 -13.22
C HIS A 85 7.11 -11.24 -12.36
N ARG A 86 7.93 -10.42 -13.01
CA ARG A 86 8.81 -9.50 -12.30
C ARG A 86 7.99 -8.29 -11.86
N VAL A 87 8.12 -7.94 -10.60
CA VAL A 87 7.36 -6.84 -10.00
C VAL A 87 8.33 -5.80 -9.44
N LEU A 88 8.08 -4.54 -9.77
CA LEU A 88 8.67 -3.40 -9.07
C LEU A 88 7.63 -2.89 -8.10
N ASN A 89 7.92 -3.02 -6.82
CA ASN A 89 7.02 -2.50 -5.78
C ASN A 89 7.50 -1.13 -5.33
N VAL A 90 6.66 -0.12 -5.50
CA VAL A 90 6.97 1.25 -5.10
C VAL A 90 6.12 1.57 -3.87
N VAL A 91 6.77 2.00 -2.80
CA VAL A 91 6.08 2.40 -1.57
C VAL A 91 6.12 3.91 -1.46
N VAL A 92 4.95 4.49 -1.26
CA VAL A 92 4.78 5.93 -1.04
C VAL A 92 4.08 6.15 0.29
N THR A 93 4.16 7.36 0.81
CA THR A 93 3.39 7.76 2.00
C THR A 93 2.67 9.06 1.70
N GLY A 94 1.53 9.25 2.33
CA GLY A 94 0.76 10.47 2.21
C GLY A 94 -0.05 10.71 3.46
N ALA A 95 -0.68 11.88 3.54
CA ALA A 95 -1.48 12.27 4.69
C ALA A 95 -2.96 12.00 4.44
N TYR A 96 -3.65 11.53 5.46
CA TYR A 96 -5.09 11.37 5.42
C TYR A 96 -5.76 12.71 5.07
N ASP A 97 -6.68 12.68 4.12
CA ASP A 97 -7.35 13.87 3.60
C ASP A 97 -8.87 13.70 3.51
N GLY A 98 -9.43 12.86 4.35
CA GLY A 98 -10.88 12.68 4.42
C GLY A 98 -11.32 11.28 4.04
N GLY A 99 -12.60 11.06 4.20
CA GLY A 99 -13.22 9.77 3.96
C GLY A 99 -13.22 8.89 5.19
N GLU A 100 -14.19 7.99 5.26
CA GLU A 100 -14.30 7.04 6.36
C GLU A 100 -13.79 5.67 5.89
N ALA A 101 -12.79 5.15 6.57
CA ALA A 101 -12.16 3.89 6.19
C ALA A 101 -13.12 2.72 6.36
N HIS A 102 -13.31 1.95 5.30
CA HIS A 102 -14.13 0.74 5.30
C HIS A 102 -13.73 -0.13 4.11
N PRO A 103 -13.98 -1.44 4.14
CA PRO A 103 -13.69 -2.29 2.98
C PRO A 103 -14.65 -1.97 1.83
N ARG A 104 -14.11 -1.51 0.70
CA ARG A 104 -14.91 -1.19 -0.48
C ARG A 104 -14.87 -2.25 -1.56
N GLU A 105 -13.89 -3.14 -1.49
CA GLU A 105 -13.74 -4.26 -2.42
C GLU A 105 -13.71 -5.57 -1.62
N PRO A 106 -14.88 -6.05 -1.16
CA PRO A 106 -14.92 -7.19 -0.22
C PRO A 106 -14.30 -8.47 -0.75
N GLU A 107 -14.17 -8.61 -2.06
CA GLU A 107 -13.51 -9.78 -2.65
C GLU A 107 -12.00 -9.76 -2.43
N GLU A 108 -11.43 -8.58 -2.23
CA GLU A 108 -9.99 -8.39 -2.04
C GLU A 108 -9.63 -7.97 -0.62
N VAL A 109 -10.49 -7.15 -0.01
CA VAL A 109 -10.26 -6.54 1.28
C VAL A 109 -11.31 -7.01 2.27
N GLY A 110 -10.89 -7.79 3.27
CA GLY A 110 -11.79 -8.30 4.29
C GLY A 110 -12.03 -7.33 5.42
N ALA A 111 -11.04 -6.49 5.74
CA ALA A 111 -11.13 -5.50 6.81
C ALA A 111 -10.14 -4.37 6.56
N VAL A 112 -10.39 -3.24 7.22
CA VAL A 112 -9.52 -2.06 7.15
C VAL A 112 -9.22 -1.62 8.58
N HIS A 113 -7.96 -1.29 8.84
CA HIS A 113 -7.50 -0.95 10.19
C HIS A 113 -6.64 0.31 10.20
N TRP A 114 -6.84 1.15 11.21
CA TRP A 114 -5.89 2.20 11.56
C TRP A 114 -5.05 1.66 12.73
N LEU A 115 -3.76 1.46 12.49
CA LEU A 115 -2.87 0.88 13.49
C LEU A 115 -1.58 1.70 13.60
N GLY A 116 -1.18 1.98 14.81
CA GLY A 116 0.16 2.49 15.08
C GLY A 116 1.20 1.38 14.96
N SER A 117 2.47 1.76 14.95
CA SER A 117 3.58 0.82 14.80
C SER A 117 3.55 -0.31 15.82
N GLY A 118 3.28 -0.01 17.09
CA GLY A 118 3.25 -1.03 18.14
C GLY A 118 2.14 -2.06 17.94
N LYS A 119 0.95 -1.59 17.57
CA LYS A 119 -0.18 -2.50 17.33
C LYS A 119 0.02 -3.33 16.09
N LEU A 120 0.65 -2.77 15.06
CA LEU A 120 0.98 -3.55 13.88
C LEU A 120 1.95 -4.67 14.23
N ARG A 121 3.01 -4.37 14.98
CA ARG A 121 4.01 -5.37 15.36
C ARG A 121 3.40 -6.49 16.19
N ALA A 122 2.42 -6.19 17.02
CA ALA A 122 1.73 -7.18 17.84
C ALA A 122 0.89 -8.17 17.03
N ARG A 123 0.61 -7.84 15.78
CA ARG A 123 -0.15 -8.72 14.87
C ARG A 123 0.74 -9.65 14.06
N ASP A 124 2.03 -9.66 14.32
CA ASP A 124 3.00 -10.53 13.64
C ASP A 124 2.90 -10.43 12.11
N PRO A 125 3.04 -9.21 11.54
CA PRO A 125 2.90 -9.01 10.09
C PRO A 125 4.09 -9.57 9.33
N PRO A 126 3.97 -9.71 8.00
CA PRO A 126 5.12 -10.10 7.17
C PRO A 126 6.31 -9.18 7.40
N GLY A 127 7.52 -9.76 7.41
CA GLY A 127 8.74 -8.98 7.66
C GLY A 127 8.94 -7.82 6.70
N PHE A 128 8.59 -8.00 5.41
CA PHE A 128 8.74 -6.93 4.43
C PHE A 128 7.86 -5.72 4.77
N LEU A 129 6.69 -5.93 5.37
CA LEU A 129 5.81 -4.84 5.76
C LEU A 129 6.45 -4.00 6.87
N LEU A 130 7.09 -4.64 7.84
CA LEU A 130 7.81 -3.94 8.89
C LEU A 130 8.97 -3.12 8.33
N GLY A 131 9.71 -3.68 7.38
CA GLY A 131 10.79 -2.95 6.72
C GLY A 131 10.29 -1.70 6.01
N TYR A 132 9.19 -1.80 5.28
CA TYR A 132 8.60 -0.64 4.62
C TYR A 132 8.06 0.37 5.64
N LEU A 133 7.45 -0.10 6.73
CA LEU A 133 6.98 0.81 7.77
C LEU A 133 8.13 1.61 8.37
N ASP A 134 9.27 0.97 8.66
CA ASP A 134 10.45 1.66 9.16
C ASP A 134 10.92 2.75 8.19
N ALA A 135 10.92 2.44 6.88
CA ALA A 135 11.27 3.42 5.85
C ALA A 135 10.28 4.58 5.80
N VAL A 136 8.99 4.30 5.93
CA VAL A 136 7.94 5.33 5.97
C VAL A 136 8.16 6.25 7.17
N GLU A 137 8.44 5.68 8.33
CA GLU A 137 8.63 6.47 9.54
C GLU A 137 9.89 7.35 9.46
N ALA A 138 10.95 6.84 8.82
CA ALA A 138 12.15 7.63 8.58
C ALA A 138 11.87 8.83 7.68
N VAL A 139 11.12 8.63 6.60
CA VAL A 139 10.74 9.72 5.69
C VAL A 139 9.88 10.77 6.40
N ARG A 140 8.91 10.31 7.19
CA ARG A 140 8.00 11.22 7.90
C ARG A 140 8.69 12.01 9.00
N SER A 141 9.74 11.46 9.60
CA SER A 141 10.50 12.16 10.63
C SER A 141 11.59 13.05 10.06
N GLY A 142 11.78 13.04 8.75
CA GLY A 142 12.78 13.88 8.09
C GLY A 142 14.20 13.32 8.12
N GLU A 143 14.34 12.04 8.37
CA GLU A 143 15.64 11.37 8.42
C GLU A 143 16.11 10.87 7.05
#